data_1d2fede7f2cbba9c2db225b49d01045e
#
_entry.id   1d2fede7f2cbba9c2db225b49d01045e
#
_cell.length_a   1.000
_cell.length_b   1.000
_cell.length_c   1.000
_cell.angle_alpha   90.00
_cell.angle_beta   90.00
_cell.angle_gamma   90.00
#
_symmetry.space_group_name_H-M   'P 1'
#
loop_
_entity.id
_entity.type
_entity.pdbx_description
1 polymer ?
#
loop_
_entity_poly.entity_id
_entity_poly.type
_entity_poly.pdbx_seq_one_letter_code
_entity_poly.pdbx_strand_id
1 'polypeptide(L)'
;AKKGETKTLDLTFPENYREESLAGQAVVFEVTVNSVKEKQDAVLDDAFVQRTSSYQTVDEYKEGIRADLLTQKQKTAEQEMEQDVLQNVIDNSDFKFSRNGISVRYNQMLKQYTNQAKMYGMTLSQMAQANGMDEAGFKEYIYSSVKEAAKKEIVVKDIAAKEGLDNITDEDMEAFAQANGATKDTLVSLYGEDTVKEQVLQDKVLRFLASNADNEAENPAKLSEREVTVTETSADQESSPEETTEAETTAEETKAN
;
A
#
# COMPACT_ATOMS: atom_id res chain seq x y z
N ALA A 1 -11.38 27.62 29.83
CA ALA A 1 -12.36 28.64 29.38
C ALA A 1 -13.77 28.05 29.40
N LYS A 2 -14.78 28.86 29.67
CA LYS A 2 -16.17 28.41 29.63
C LYS A 2 -16.86 28.97 28.38
N LYS A 3 -17.91 28.28 27.90
CA LYS A 3 -18.71 28.77 26.78
C LYS A 3 -19.25 30.21 27.10
N GLY A 4 -19.05 31.15 26.18
CA GLY A 4 -19.40 32.55 26.29
C GLY A 4 -18.36 33.42 27.00
N GLU A 5 -17.24 32.84 27.45
CA GLU A 5 -16.16 33.61 28.09
C GLU A 5 -15.36 34.34 26.98
N THR A 6 -15.16 35.65 27.18
CA THR A 6 -14.27 36.44 26.29
C THR A 6 -12.97 36.71 27.03
N LYS A 7 -11.85 36.46 26.35
CA LYS A 7 -10.49 36.70 26.86
C LYS A 7 -9.70 37.51 25.88
N THR A 8 -8.96 38.47 26.44
CA THR A 8 -7.96 39.23 25.69
C THR A 8 -6.60 38.54 25.82
N LEU A 9 -5.94 38.26 24.71
CA LEU A 9 -4.63 37.61 24.65
C LEU A 9 -3.64 38.56 23.96
N ASP A 10 -2.58 38.95 24.66
CA ASP A 10 -1.49 39.73 24.11
C ASP A 10 -0.44 38.71 23.56
N LEU A 11 -0.31 38.64 22.24
CA LEU A 11 0.56 37.70 21.54
C LEU A 11 1.49 38.45 20.59
N THR A 12 2.60 37.79 20.20
CA THR A 12 3.50 38.30 19.18
C THR A 12 3.61 37.26 18.08
N PHE A 13 3.42 37.67 16.82
CA PHE A 13 3.63 36.80 15.70
C PHE A 13 5.09 36.31 15.62
N PRO A 14 5.34 35.05 15.30
CA PRO A 14 6.70 34.53 15.09
C PRO A 14 7.44 35.33 14.01
N GLU A 15 8.77 35.46 14.12
CA GLU A 15 9.60 36.18 13.14
C GLU A 15 9.56 35.54 11.74
N ASN A 16 9.26 34.25 11.66
CA ASN A 16 9.11 33.49 10.42
C ASN A 16 7.64 33.30 10.00
N TYR A 17 6.76 34.20 10.39
CA TYR A 17 5.35 34.11 10.01
C TYR A 17 5.17 34.29 8.52
N ARG A 18 4.22 33.54 7.93
CA ARG A 18 3.98 33.48 6.47
C ARG A 18 3.71 34.84 5.83
N GLU A 19 3.07 35.75 6.55
CA GLU A 19 2.80 37.10 6.11
C GLU A 19 3.86 38.02 6.71
N GLU A 20 4.81 38.47 5.86
CA GLU A 20 5.95 39.28 6.29
C GLU A 20 5.55 40.59 7.00
N SER A 21 4.39 41.16 6.65
CA SER A 21 3.88 42.37 7.26
C SER A 21 3.44 42.19 8.73
N LEU A 22 3.21 40.96 9.17
CA LEU A 22 2.80 40.61 10.52
C LEU A 22 3.93 39.93 11.31
N ALA A 23 5.01 39.52 10.68
CA ALA A 23 6.13 38.86 11.33
C ALA A 23 6.73 39.74 12.45
N GLY A 24 6.89 39.18 13.64
CA GLY A 24 7.44 39.86 14.81
C GLY A 24 6.54 40.93 15.42
N GLN A 25 5.32 41.17 14.91
CA GLN A 25 4.42 42.22 15.43
C GLN A 25 3.67 41.74 16.67
N ALA A 26 3.53 42.64 17.65
CA ALA A 26 2.67 42.44 18.80
C ALA A 26 1.21 42.69 18.42
N VAL A 27 0.31 41.78 18.79
CA VAL A 27 -1.10 41.85 18.51
C VAL A 27 -1.92 41.50 19.74
N VAL A 28 -3.10 42.05 19.80
CA VAL A 28 -4.07 41.77 20.85
C VAL A 28 -5.26 41.04 20.25
N PHE A 29 -5.47 39.79 20.69
CA PHE A 29 -6.63 39.00 20.25
C PHE A 29 -7.72 39.08 21.31
N GLU A 30 -8.91 39.43 20.89
CA GLU A 30 -10.12 39.24 21.70
C GLU A 30 -10.79 37.93 21.25
N VAL A 31 -10.75 36.92 22.12
CA VAL A 31 -11.23 35.56 21.82
C VAL A 31 -12.48 35.28 22.63
N THR A 32 -13.57 35.00 21.93
CA THR A 32 -14.81 34.55 22.56
C THR A 32 -14.98 33.04 22.37
N VAL A 33 -15.15 32.29 23.46
CA VAL A 33 -15.30 30.82 23.42
C VAL A 33 -16.73 30.47 23.03
N ASN A 34 -16.93 30.03 21.79
CA ASN A 34 -18.25 29.68 21.27
C ASN A 34 -18.74 28.32 21.78
N SER A 35 -17.84 27.35 21.93
CA SER A 35 -18.16 26.03 22.48
C SER A 35 -16.96 25.42 23.18
N VAL A 36 -17.22 24.63 24.20
CA VAL A 36 -16.23 23.76 24.83
C VAL A 36 -16.74 22.33 24.62
N LYS A 37 -15.95 21.48 23.98
CA LYS A 37 -16.28 20.08 23.74
C LYS A 37 -15.34 19.21 24.57
N GLU A 38 -15.89 18.28 25.28
CA GLU A 38 -15.12 17.23 25.95
C GLU A 38 -15.08 15.99 25.04
N LYS A 39 -13.89 15.46 24.81
CA LYS A 39 -13.75 14.22 24.08
C LYS A 39 -14.16 13.07 24.99
N GLN A 40 -15.19 12.35 24.61
CA GLN A 40 -15.58 11.11 25.26
C GLN A 40 -15.17 9.95 24.36
N ASP A 41 -14.41 9.00 24.88
CA ASP A 41 -14.09 7.78 24.16
C ASP A 41 -15.35 6.94 23.99
N ALA A 42 -15.53 6.39 22.78
CA ALA A 42 -16.66 5.54 22.49
C ALA A 42 -16.50 4.20 23.22
N VAL A 43 -17.52 3.79 23.92
CA VAL A 43 -17.57 2.44 24.51
C VAL A 43 -17.96 1.46 23.41
N LEU A 44 -17.17 0.38 23.25
CA LEU A 44 -17.47 -0.69 22.33
C LEU A 44 -18.56 -1.59 22.94
N ASP A 45 -19.81 -1.25 22.63
CA ASP A 45 -21.01 -2.01 23.01
C ASP A 45 -21.85 -2.33 21.75
N ASP A 46 -22.90 -3.12 21.91
CA ASP A 46 -23.75 -3.54 20.80
C ASP A 46 -24.41 -2.33 20.13
N ALA A 47 -24.77 -1.30 20.88
CA ALA A 47 -25.37 -0.08 20.34
C ALA A 47 -24.37 0.70 19.46
N PHE A 48 -23.10 0.72 19.85
CA PHE A 48 -22.03 1.29 19.02
C PHE A 48 -21.86 0.49 17.73
N VAL A 49 -21.77 -0.84 17.82
CA VAL A 49 -21.59 -1.75 16.68
C VAL A 49 -22.74 -1.61 15.67
N GLN A 50 -24.00 -1.60 16.13
CA GLN A 50 -25.18 -1.43 15.29
C GLN A 50 -25.22 -0.07 14.56
N ARG A 51 -24.66 0.97 15.16
CA ARG A 51 -24.60 2.30 14.56
C ARG A 51 -23.48 2.48 13.55
N THR A 52 -22.36 1.75 13.71
CA THR A 52 -21.14 1.96 12.94
C THR A 52 -20.82 0.83 11.96
N SER A 53 -21.54 -0.29 12.02
CA SER A 53 -21.32 -1.47 11.19
C SER A 53 -22.62 -2.14 10.79
N SER A 54 -22.54 -3.22 10.01
CA SER A 54 -23.69 -4.07 9.65
C SER A 54 -23.98 -5.19 10.67
N TYR A 55 -23.17 -5.31 11.71
CA TYR A 55 -23.31 -6.34 12.73
C TYR A 55 -24.26 -5.93 13.85
N GLN A 56 -24.83 -6.91 14.58
CA GLN A 56 -25.78 -6.63 15.64
C GLN A 56 -25.15 -6.63 17.03
N THR A 57 -24.08 -7.39 17.22
CA THR A 57 -23.40 -7.53 18.52
C THR A 57 -21.89 -7.32 18.38
N VAL A 58 -21.24 -7.02 19.50
CA VAL A 58 -19.77 -6.90 19.58
C VAL A 58 -19.09 -8.22 19.19
N ASP A 59 -19.68 -9.35 19.57
CA ASP A 59 -19.12 -10.66 19.25
C ASP A 59 -19.19 -10.97 17.76
N GLU A 60 -20.34 -10.71 17.11
CA GLU A 60 -20.46 -10.82 15.64
C GLU A 60 -19.47 -9.90 14.91
N TYR A 61 -19.28 -8.68 15.41
CA TYR A 61 -18.32 -7.73 14.85
C TYR A 61 -16.87 -8.24 14.95
N LYS A 62 -16.49 -8.77 16.12
CA LYS A 62 -15.17 -9.38 16.33
C LYS A 62 -14.95 -10.60 15.44
N GLU A 63 -15.95 -11.47 15.30
CA GLU A 63 -15.87 -12.62 14.41
C GLU A 63 -15.76 -12.22 12.94
N GLY A 64 -16.52 -11.23 12.50
CA GLY A 64 -16.39 -10.67 11.15
C GLY A 64 -14.99 -10.14 10.87
N ILE A 65 -14.46 -9.30 11.77
CA ILE A 65 -13.07 -8.78 11.65
C ILE A 65 -12.06 -9.94 11.64
N ARG A 66 -12.23 -10.96 12.50
CA ARG A 66 -11.33 -12.12 12.55
C ARG A 66 -11.33 -12.87 11.23
N ALA A 67 -12.51 -13.12 10.65
CA ALA A 67 -12.65 -13.77 9.35
C ALA A 67 -11.99 -12.97 8.22
N ASP A 68 -12.21 -11.66 8.19
CA ASP A 68 -11.61 -10.77 7.18
C ASP A 68 -10.07 -10.74 7.31
N LEU A 69 -9.55 -10.61 8.52
CA LEU A 69 -8.12 -10.63 8.79
C LEU A 69 -7.48 -11.98 8.44
N LEU A 70 -8.17 -13.09 8.72
CA LEU A 70 -7.70 -14.42 8.35
C LEU A 70 -7.61 -14.58 6.83
N THR A 71 -8.67 -14.19 6.12
CA THR A 71 -8.72 -14.21 4.66
C THR A 71 -7.60 -13.34 4.04
N GLN A 72 -7.40 -12.14 4.59
CA GLN A 72 -6.34 -11.25 4.13
C GLN A 72 -4.94 -11.85 4.38
N LYS A 73 -4.70 -12.41 5.56
CA LYS A 73 -3.42 -13.05 5.89
C LYS A 73 -3.16 -14.29 5.02
N GLN A 74 -4.18 -15.11 4.78
CA GLN A 74 -4.06 -16.27 3.88
C GLN A 74 -3.67 -15.84 2.48
N LYS A 75 -4.37 -14.84 1.92
CA LYS A 75 -4.05 -14.31 0.59
C LYS A 75 -2.62 -13.75 0.52
N THR A 76 -2.18 -13.04 1.55
CA THR A 76 -0.80 -12.52 1.61
C THR A 76 0.21 -13.66 1.66
N ALA A 77 -0.01 -14.66 2.51
CA ALA A 77 0.88 -15.82 2.63
C ALA A 77 0.96 -16.65 1.33
N GLU A 78 -0.17 -16.82 0.64
CA GLU A 78 -0.20 -17.46 -0.68
C GLU A 78 0.65 -16.69 -1.71
N GLN A 79 0.50 -15.36 -1.76
CA GLN A 79 1.27 -14.51 -2.67
C GLN A 79 2.78 -14.51 -2.35
N GLU A 80 3.15 -14.46 -1.08
CA GLU A 80 4.53 -14.56 -0.63
C GLU A 80 5.12 -15.92 -1.03
N MET A 81 4.41 -17.02 -0.75
CA MET A 81 4.82 -18.37 -1.13
C MET A 81 5.02 -18.52 -2.64
N GLU A 82 4.07 -18.01 -3.46
CA GLU A 82 4.19 -18.03 -4.91
C GLU A 82 5.45 -17.31 -5.41
N GLN A 83 5.78 -16.16 -4.81
CA GLN A 83 6.99 -15.40 -5.15
C GLN A 83 8.27 -16.14 -4.70
N ASP A 84 8.27 -16.68 -3.49
CA ASP A 84 9.43 -17.39 -2.93
C ASP A 84 9.75 -18.66 -3.73
N VAL A 85 8.73 -19.44 -4.11
CA VAL A 85 8.93 -20.63 -4.93
C VAL A 85 9.50 -20.27 -6.31
N LEU A 86 8.96 -19.22 -6.96
CA LEU A 86 9.50 -18.76 -8.24
C LEU A 86 10.94 -18.25 -8.09
N GLN A 87 11.25 -17.50 -7.02
CA GLN A 87 12.61 -17.01 -6.76
C GLN A 87 13.58 -18.17 -6.54
N ASN A 88 13.17 -19.20 -5.78
CA ASN A 88 13.97 -20.41 -5.60
C ASN A 88 14.27 -21.13 -6.93
N VAL A 89 13.29 -21.21 -7.83
CA VAL A 89 13.53 -21.78 -9.16
C VAL A 89 14.51 -20.93 -9.96
N ILE A 90 14.39 -19.61 -9.91
CA ILE A 90 15.30 -18.66 -10.58
C ILE A 90 16.72 -18.82 -10.04
N ASP A 91 16.89 -18.87 -8.72
CA ASP A 91 18.20 -18.93 -8.06
C ASP A 91 18.94 -20.25 -8.33
N ASN A 92 18.19 -21.32 -8.54
CA ASN A 92 18.71 -22.64 -8.89
C ASN A 92 18.80 -22.91 -10.40
N SER A 93 18.61 -21.89 -11.25
CA SER A 93 18.63 -22.01 -12.71
C SER A 93 19.81 -21.26 -13.31
N ASP A 94 20.39 -21.84 -14.36
CA ASP A 94 21.44 -21.21 -15.17
C ASP A 94 20.85 -20.46 -16.36
N PHE A 95 21.17 -19.16 -16.47
CA PHE A 95 20.65 -18.31 -17.53
C PHE A 95 21.70 -17.92 -18.56
N LYS A 96 21.35 -18.04 -19.83
CA LYS A 96 22.12 -17.50 -20.94
C LYS A 96 21.32 -16.40 -21.64
N PHE A 97 21.79 -15.18 -21.49
CA PHE A 97 21.12 -14.04 -22.13
C PHE A 97 21.76 -13.69 -23.48
N SER A 98 20.90 -13.38 -24.46
CA SER A 98 21.35 -12.67 -25.65
C SER A 98 21.72 -11.24 -25.26
N ARG A 99 22.95 -10.82 -25.61
CA ARG A 99 23.40 -9.43 -25.35
C ARG A 99 22.42 -8.41 -25.96
N ASN A 100 21.91 -8.65 -27.15
CA ASN A 100 20.95 -7.76 -27.81
C ASN A 100 19.61 -7.72 -27.10
N GLY A 101 19.10 -8.85 -26.60
CA GLY A 101 17.80 -8.91 -25.90
C GLY A 101 17.76 -8.03 -24.63
N ILE A 102 18.81 -8.14 -23.81
CA ILE A 102 18.91 -7.30 -22.59
C ILE A 102 19.11 -5.82 -22.95
N SER A 103 19.97 -5.52 -23.94
CA SER A 103 20.24 -4.14 -24.35
C SER A 103 18.99 -3.41 -24.88
N VAL A 104 18.15 -4.09 -25.66
CA VAL A 104 16.91 -3.51 -26.18
C VAL A 104 15.96 -3.17 -25.03
N ARG A 105 15.73 -4.09 -24.11
CA ARG A 105 14.85 -3.88 -22.94
C ARG A 105 15.38 -2.79 -22.02
N TYR A 106 16.68 -2.78 -21.76
CA TYR A 106 17.35 -1.74 -20.99
C TYR A 106 17.12 -0.35 -21.60
N ASN A 107 17.36 -0.20 -22.90
CA ASN A 107 17.16 1.08 -23.58
C ASN A 107 15.70 1.54 -23.57
N GLN A 108 14.74 0.62 -23.69
CA GLN A 108 13.32 0.93 -23.58
C GLN A 108 12.97 1.43 -22.17
N MET A 109 13.42 0.75 -21.12
CA MET A 109 13.16 1.14 -19.75
C MET A 109 13.85 2.46 -19.38
N LEU A 110 15.10 2.64 -19.80
CA LEU A 110 15.83 3.90 -19.62
C LEU A 110 15.11 5.08 -20.30
N LYS A 111 14.60 4.88 -21.51
CA LYS A 111 13.80 5.88 -22.22
C LYS A 111 12.50 6.19 -21.46
N GLN A 112 11.83 5.18 -20.92
CA GLN A 112 10.61 5.36 -20.12
C GLN A 112 10.88 6.22 -18.88
N TYR A 113 11.90 5.89 -18.08
CA TYR A 113 12.29 6.69 -16.92
C TYR A 113 12.71 8.11 -17.30
N THR A 114 13.44 8.27 -18.43
CA THR A 114 13.81 9.59 -18.92
C THR A 114 12.60 10.45 -19.30
N ASN A 115 11.59 9.83 -19.93
CA ASN A 115 10.34 10.51 -20.26
C ASN A 115 9.54 10.85 -19.00
N GLN A 116 9.48 9.93 -18.05
CA GLN A 116 8.81 10.17 -16.77
C GLN A 116 9.45 11.32 -16.01
N ALA A 117 10.79 11.38 -15.94
CA ALA A 117 11.50 12.50 -15.33
C ALA A 117 11.13 13.83 -15.98
N LYS A 118 11.10 13.88 -17.34
CA LYS A 118 10.70 15.07 -18.08
C LYS A 118 9.26 15.53 -17.78
N MET A 119 8.32 14.61 -17.57
CA MET A 119 6.93 14.95 -17.20
C MET A 119 6.87 15.69 -15.85
N TYR A 120 7.81 15.42 -14.95
CA TYR A 120 7.95 16.12 -13.66
C TYR A 120 8.92 17.31 -13.72
N GLY A 121 9.35 17.73 -14.91
CA GLY A 121 10.32 18.82 -15.08
C GLY A 121 11.72 18.51 -14.58
N MET A 122 12.06 17.22 -14.45
CA MET A 122 13.35 16.75 -13.91
C MET A 122 14.22 16.12 -15.00
N THR A 123 15.54 16.11 -14.74
CA THR A 123 16.48 15.26 -15.49
C THR A 123 16.50 13.85 -14.90
N LEU A 124 17.06 12.89 -15.64
CA LEU A 124 17.26 11.52 -15.11
C LEU A 124 18.15 11.52 -13.86
N SER A 125 19.17 12.39 -13.84
CA SER A 125 20.06 12.56 -12.68
C SER A 125 19.34 13.07 -11.44
N GLN A 126 18.42 14.04 -11.60
CA GLN A 126 17.61 14.54 -10.49
C GLN A 126 16.61 13.47 -9.99
N MET A 127 16.04 12.68 -10.90
CA MET A 127 15.19 11.55 -10.52
C MET A 127 15.99 10.49 -9.76
N ALA A 128 17.21 10.17 -10.19
CA ALA A 128 18.10 9.26 -9.49
C ALA A 128 18.40 9.76 -8.06
N GLN A 129 18.76 11.04 -7.90
CA GLN A 129 19.02 11.66 -6.61
C GLN A 129 17.81 11.64 -5.68
N ALA A 130 16.59 11.85 -6.20
CA ALA A 130 15.34 11.73 -5.44
C ALA A 130 15.12 10.30 -4.91
N ASN A 131 15.72 9.28 -5.56
CA ASN A 131 15.72 7.88 -5.12
C ASN A 131 16.98 7.49 -4.32
N GLY A 132 17.79 8.46 -3.88
CA GLY A 132 18.99 8.23 -3.08
C GLY A 132 20.16 7.62 -3.87
N MET A 133 20.18 7.75 -5.20
CA MET A 133 21.22 7.20 -6.08
C MET A 133 21.86 8.30 -6.91
N ASP A 134 23.07 8.06 -7.42
CA ASP A 134 23.60 8.83 -8.54
C ASP A 134 23.06 8.27 -9.88
N GLU A 135 23.28 8.98 -10.97
CA GLU A 135 22.78 8.57 -12.28
C GLU A 135 23.38 7.23 -12.75
N ALA A 136 24.63 6.94 -12.38
CA ALA A 136 25.29 5.69 -12.74
C ALA A 136 24.67 4.51 -11.96
N GLY A 137 24.48 4.66 -10.66
CA GLY A 137 23.80 3.67 -9.81
C GLY A 137 22.36 3.43 -10.24
N PHE A 138 21.65 4.48 -10.66
CA PHE A 138 20.28 4.33 -11.17
C PHE A 138 20.24 3.57 -12.50
N LYS A 139 21.21 3.80 -13.40
CA LYS A 139 21.34 3.03 -14.65
C LYS A 139 21.66 1.55 -14.39
N GLU A 140 22.52 1.27 -13.42
CA GLU A 140 22.83 -0.11 -13.00
C GLU A 140 21.63 -0.78 -12.36
N TYR A 141 20.86 -0.06 -11.53
CA TYR A 141 19.59 -0.54 -11.00
C TYR A 141 18.62 -0.92 -12.13
N ILE A 142 18.45 -0.06 -13.15
CA ILE A 142 17.61 -0.37 -14.32
C ILE A 142 18.12 -1.62 -15.04
N TYR A 143 19.43 -1.74 -15.25
CA TYR A 143 20.01 -2.90 -15.92
C TYR A 143 19.77 -4.21 -15.15
N SER A 144 19.98 -4.18 -13.84
CA SER A 144 19.71 -5.31 -12.97
C SER A 144 18.22 -5.68 -12.96
N SER A 145 17.33 -4.71 -12.87
CA SER A 145 15.88 -4.93 -12.91
C SER A 145 15.42 -5.57 -14.22
N VAL A 146 15.96 -5.11 -15.35
CA VAL A 146 15.67 -5.73 -16.67
C VAL A 146 16.15 -7.17 -16.73
N LYS A 147 17.32 -7.45 -16.15
CA LYS A 147 17.89 -8.80 -16.14
C LYS A 147 17.07 -9.74 -15.26
N GLU A 148 16.64 -9.31 -14.09
CA GLU A 148 15.76 -10.10 -13.22
C GLU A 148 14.38 -10.35 -13.86
N ALA A 149 13.79 -9.33 -14.49
CA ALA A 149 12.53 -9.49 -15.23
C ALA A 149 12.68 -10.49 -16.38
N ALA A 150 13.83 -10.49 -17.10
CA ALA A 150 14.10 -11.44 -18.16
C ALA A 150 14.28 -12.88 -17.62
N LYS A 151 14.91 -13.08 -16.46
CA LYS A 151 15.00 -14.40 -15.82
C LYS A 151 13.61 -14.94 -15.50
N LYS A 152 12.79 -14.12 -14.84
CA LYS A 152 11.40 -14.46 -14.48
C LYS A 152 10.60 -14.89 -15.72
N GLU A 153 10.65 -14.10 -16.78
CA GLU A 153 9.94 -14.40 -18.03
C GLU A 153 10.39 -15.73 -18.66
N ILE A 154 11.71 -15.98 -18.69
CA ILE A 154 12.26 -17.23 -19.24
C ILE A 154 11.76 -18.42 -18.43
N VAL A 155 11.84 -18.37 -17.10
CA VAL A 155 11.37 -19.45 -16.21
C VAL A 155 9.88 -19.70 -16.40
N VAL A 156 9.08 -18.65 -16.38
CA VAL A 156 7.62 -18.76 -16.57
C VAL A 156 7.29 -19.42 -17.91
N LYS A 157 7.91 -18.98 -19.01
CA LYS A 157 7.66 -19.54 -20.34
C LYS A 157 8.16 -20.98 -20.48
N ASP A 158 9.31 -21.32 -19.90
CA ASP A 158 9.87 -22.67 -19.96
C ASP A 158 9.01 -23.68 -19.18
N ILE A 159 8.57 -23.30 -17.97
CA ILE A 159 7.66 -24.12 -17.17
C ILE A 159 6.31 -24.26 -17.88
N ALA A 160 5.75 -23.15 -18.36
CA ALA A 160 4.47 -23.19 -19.06
C ALA A 160 4.49 -24.15 -20.26
N ALA A 161 5.55 -24.09 -21.07
CA ALA A 161 5.71 -24.98 -22.22
C ALA A 161 5.89 -26.45 -21.82
N LYS A 162 6.63 -26.73 -20.73
CA LYS A 162 6.86 -28.09 -20.25
C LYS A 162 5.64 -28.74 -19.63
N GLU A 163 4.86 -27.93 -18.90
CA GLU A 163 3.69 -28.41 -18.14
C GLU A 163 2.36 -28.22 -18.92
N GLY A 164 2.41 -27.70 -20.15
CA GLY A 164 1.23 -27.49 -20.99
C GLY A 164 0.29 -26.38 -20.49
N LEU A 165 0.84 -25.37 -19.81
CA LEU A 165 0.11 -24.24 -19.25
C LEU A 165 0.03 -23.04 -20.20
N ASP A 166 0.68 -23.09 -21.36
CA ASP A 166 0.84 -22.00 -22.32
C ASP A 166 -0.42 -21.71 -23.14
N ASN A 167 -1.43 -22.59 -23.11
CA ASN A 167 -2.73 -22.31 -23.70
C ASN A 167 -3.57 -21.47 -22.74
N ILE A 168 -3.69 -20.18 -23.06
CA ILE A 168 -4.51 -19.24 -22.29
C ILE A 168 -5.86 -19.07 -22.98
N THR A 169 -6.92 -19.47 -22.28
CA THR A 169 -8.30 -19.39 -22.77
C THR A 169 -8.99 -18.09 -22.34
N ASP A 170 -10.14 -17.81 -22.92
CA ASP A 170 -10.99 -16.70 -22.50
C ASP A 170 -11.49 -16.86 -21.07
N GLU A 171 -11.77 -18.12 -20.65
CA GLU A 171 -12.14 -18.44 -19.27
C GLU A 171 -11.01 -18.15 -18.29
N ASP A 172 -9.75 -18.45 -18.66
CA ASP A 172 -8.60 -18.12 -17.82
C ASP A 172 -8.48 -16.60 -17.62
N MET A 173 -8.66 -15.81 -18.69
CA MET A 173 -8.62 -14.35 -18.62
C MET A 173 -9.76 -13.78 -17.80
N GLU A 174 -10.96 -14.34 -17.89
CA GLU A 174 -12.12 -13.90 -17.10
C GLU A 174 -11.92 -14.24 -15.61
N ALA A 175 -11.45 -15.44 -15.28
CA ALA A 175 -11.16 -15.84 -13.91
C ALA A 175 -10.07 -14.97 -13.28
N PHE A 176 -9.02 -14.67 -14.02
CA PHE A 176 -7.97 -13.74 -13.57
C PHE A 176 -8.52 -12.33 -13.33
N ALA A 177 -9.35 -11.83 -14.23
CA ALA A 177 -9.96 -10.51 -14.08
C ALA A 177 -10.85 -10.42 -12.84
N GLN A 178 -11.70 -11.42 -12.61
CA GLN A 178 -12.58 -11.51 -11.43
C GLN A 178 -11.77 -11.56 -10.13
N ALA A 179 -10.69 -12.36 -10.08
CA ALA A 179 -9.80 -12.43 -8.92
C ALA A 179 -9.15 -11.08 -8.58
N ASN A 180 -9.03 -10.19 -9.58
CA ASN A 180 -8.50 -8.83 -9.45
C ASN A 180 -9.60 -7.75 -9.36
N GLY A 181 -10.87 -8.14 -9.16
CA GLY A 181 -11.99 -7.21 -9.02
C GLY A 181 -12.35 -6.44 -10.29
N ALA A 182 -12.03 -6.99 -11.47
CA ALA A 182 -12.25 -6.39 -12.78
C ALA A 182 -12.99 -7.34 -13.74
N THR A 183 -13.28 -6.88 -14.95
CA THR A 183 -13.72 -7.74 -16.06
C THR A 183 -12.58 -7.90 -17.07
N LYS A 184 -12.61 -8.99 -17.85
CA LYS A 184 -11.66 -9.21 -18.95
C LYS A 184 -11.59 -8.00 -19.89
N ASP A 185 -12.75 -7.49 -20.31
CA ASP A 185 -12.82 -6.36 -21.23
C ASP A 185 -12.18 -5.09 -20.66
N THR A 186 -12.32 -4.85 -19.37
CA THR A 186 -11.67 -3.73 -18.68
C THR A 186 -10.16 -3.88 -18.72
N LEU A 187 -9.62 -5.06 -18.37
CA LEU A 187 -8.18 -5.30 -18.37
C LEU A 187 -7.60 -5.22 -19.78
N VAL A 188 -8.27 -5.84 -20.77
CA VAL A 188 -7.83 -5.81 -22.16
C VAL A 188 -7.85 -4.39 -22.73
N SER A 189 -8.85 -3.59 -22.40
CA SER A 189 -8.91 -2.18 -22.82
C SER A 189 -7.79 -1.32 -22.23
N LEU A 190 -7.39 -1.59 -20.98
CA LEU A 190 -6.36 -0.81 -20.28
C LEU A 190 -4.94 -1.22 -20.64
N TYR A 191 -4.69 -2.53 -20.78
CA TYR A 191 -3.33 -3.09 -20.88
C TYR A 191 -3.02 -3.76 -22.22
N GLY A 192 -4.03 -4.07 -23.02
CA GLY A 192 -3.92 -4.87 -24.24
C GLY A 192 -4.00 -6.37 -23.96
N GLU A 193 -4.54 -7.11 -24.94
CA GLU A 193 -4.80 -8.55 -24.81
C GLU A 193 -3.54 -9.36 -24.55
N ASP A 194 -2.45 -9.07 -25.28
CA ASP A 194 -1.18 -9.79 -25.12
C ASP A 194 -0.62 -9.63 -23.70
N THR A 195 -0.67 -8.43 -23.14
CA THR A 195 -0.22 -8.16 -21.77
C THR A 195 -1.07 -8.92 -20.75
N VAL A 196 -2.39 -8.94 -20.94
CA VAL A 196 -3.30 -9.70 -20.06
C VAL A 196 -3.00 -11.20 -20.14
N LYS A 197 -2.79 -11.74 -21.33
CA LYS A 197 -2.40 -13.15 -21.51
C LYS A 197 -1.06 -13.48 -20.83
N GLU A 198 -0.08 -12.58 -20.91
CA GLU A 198 1.20 -12.77 -20.20
C GLU A 198 1.03 -12.78 -18.68
N GLN A 199 0.16 -11.93 -18.14
CA GLN A 199 -0.14 -11.91 -16.71
C GLN A 199 -0.89 -13.17 -16.26
N VAL A 200 -1.86 -13.62 -17.04
CA VAL A 200 -2.58 -14.89 -16.79
C VAL A 200 -1.63 -16.09 -16.83
N LEU A 201 -0.73 -16.13 -17.82
CA LEU A 201 0.28 -17.18 -17.91
C LEU A 201 1.17 -17.22 -16.67
N GLN A 202 1.62 -16.05 -16.21
CA GLN A 202 2.43 -15.95 -15.00
C GLN A 202 1.65 -16.43 -13.76
N ASP A 203 0.40 -16.04 -13.59
CA ASP A 203 -0.47 -16.47 -12.49
C ASP A 203 -0.67 -18.00 -12.50
N LYS A 204 -0.94 -18.59 -13.66
CA LYS A 204 -1.07 -20.05 -13.82
C LYS A 204 0.20 -20.78 -13.40
N VAL A 205 1.35 -20.30 -13.82
CA VAL A 205 2.64 -20.92 -13.47
C VAL A 205 2.96 -20.76 -11.99
N LEU A 206 2.69 -19.59 -11.40
CA LEU A 206 2.90 -19.37 -9.97
C LEU A 206 2.05 -20.31 -9.13
N ARG A 207 0.77 -20.44 -9.44
CA ARG A 207 -0.15 -21.39 -8.76
C ARG A 207 0.28 -22.83 -8.94
N PHE A 208 0.74 -23.20 -10.15
CA PHE A 208 1.29 -24.53 -10.39
C PHE A 208 2.51 -24.80 -9.52
N LEU A 209 3.46 -23.88 -9.46
CA LEU A 209 4.63 -24.00 -8.62
C LEU A 209 4.29 -24.10 -7.13
N ALA A 210 3.40 -23.23 -6.66
CA ALA A 210 2.96 -23.24 -5.26
C ALA A 210 2.24 -24.54 -4.88
N SER A 211 1.41 -25.09 -5.78
CA SER A 211 0.69 -26.35 -5.54
C SER A 211 1.60 -27.59 -5.52
N ASN A 212 2.74 -27.53 -6.20
CA ASN A 212 3.72 -28.62 -6.29
C ASN A 212 4.95 -28.42 -5.38
N ALA A 213 4.99 -27.32 -4.62
CA ALA A 213 6.08 -27.11 -3.68
C ALA A 213 5.93 -28.02 -2.47
N ASP A 214 6.95 -28.81 -2.16
CA ASP A 214 7.04 -29.58 -0.91
C ASP A 214 7.34 -28.62 0.23
N ASN A 215 6.29 -28.09 0.86
CA ASN A 215 6.41 -27.28 2.04
C ASN A 215 6.30 -28.14 3.31
N GLU A 216 7.43 -28.46 3.90
CA GLU A 216 7.46 -28.94 5.29
C GLU A 216 7.03 -27.85 6.30
N ALA A 217 7.14 -26.58 5.90
CA ALA A 217 6.70 -25.43 6.69
C ALA A 217 5.37 -24.92 6.17
N GLU A 218 4.29 -25.35 6.82
CA GLU A 218 2.98 -24.68 6.87
C GLU A 218 2.28 -24.40 5.52
N ASN A 219 1.72 -25.43 4.92
CA ASN A 219 0.69 -25.29 3.89
C ASN A 219 -0.41 -24.35 4.42
N PRO A 220 -0.68 -23.19 3.76
CA PRO A 220 -1.73 -22.24 4.20
C PRO A 220 -3.11 -22.87 4.38
N ALA A 221 -3.42 -23.93 3.61
CA ALA A 221 -4.64 -24.72 3.79
C ALA A 221 -4.71 -25.43 5.15
N LYS A 222 -3.57 -25.68 5.81
CA LYS A 222 -3.52 -26.25 7.19
C LYS A 222 -3.52 -25.19 8.28
N LEU A 223 -3.35 -23.90 7.96
CA LEU A 223 -3.48 -22.81 8.92
C LEU A 223 -4.91 -22.63 9.42
N SER A 224 -5.92 -23.05 8.64
CA SER A 224 -7.31 -23.04 9.06
C SER A 224 -7.63 -24.05 10.16
N GLU A 225 -6.77 -25.07 10.37
CA GLU A 225 -6.94 -26.10 11.40
C GLU A 225 -6.18 -25.79 12.71
N ARG A 226 -5.34 -24.74 12.73
CA ARG A 226 -4.69 -24.30 13.96
C ARG A 226 -5.66 -23.44 14.78
N GLU A 227 -6.10 -23.95 15.92
CA GLU A 227 -6.71 -23.14 16.96
C GLU A 227 -5.80 -21.96 17.31
N VAL A 228 -6.25 -20.76 16.92
CA VAL A 228 -5.61 -19.52 17.36
C VAL A 228 -5.92 -19.37 18.83
N THR A 229 -5.05 -19.86 19.68
CA THR A 229 -5.06 -19.53 21.11
C THR A 229 -4.69 -18.06 21.23
N VAL A 230 -5.72 -17.23 21.28
CA VAL A 230 -5.57 -15.83 21.68
C VAL A 230 -5.26 -15.82 23.15
N THR A 231 -3.99 -15.66 23.50
CA THR A 231 -3.61 -15.24 24.85
C THR A 231 -4.15 -13.82 25.01
N GLU A 232 -5.24 -13.67 25.73
CA GLU A 232 -5.69 -12.36 26.23
C GLU A 232 -4.59 -11.83 27.15
N THR A 233 -3.73 -10.99 26.59
CA THR A 233 -2.87 -10.15 27.41
C THR A 233 -3.76 -9.05 27.94
N SER A 234 -4.20 -9.18 29.17
CA SER A 234 -4.84 -8.12 29.95
C SER A 234 -3.89 -6.94 29.99
N ALA A 235 -4.12 -5.96 29.14
CA ALA A 235 -3.49 -4.65 29.23
C ALA A 235 -4.28 -3.81 30.24
N ASP A 236 -4.16 -4.18 31.53
CA ASP A 236 -4.33 -3.24 32.62
C ASP A 236 -3.04 -2.42 32.70
N GLN A 237 -2.99 -1.33 31.95
CA GLN A 237 -2.12 -0.22 32.23
C GLN A 237 -2.94 1.06 32.19
N GLU A 238 -3.24 1.48 33.37
CA GLU A 238 -3.70 2.80 33.77
C GLU A 238 -2.84 3.88 33.09
N SER A 239 -3.33 4.44 31.99
CA SER A 239 -2.79 5.68 31.45
C SER A 239 -3.75 6.81 31.81
N SER A 240 -3.27 7.65 32.69
CA SER A 240 -3.85 8.95 33.07
C SER A 240 -4.29 9.73 31.82
N PRO A 241 -5.49 10.30 31.79
CA PRO A 241 -5.96 11.04 30.61
C PRO A 241 -5.21 12.36 30.51
N GLU A 242 -4.45 12.53 29.41
CA GLU A 242 -4.04 13.85 28.96
C GLU A 242 -5.26 14.60 28.44
N GLU A 243 -5.64 15.65 29.16
CA GLU A 243 -6.72 16.57 28.86
C GLU A 243 -6.35 17.41 27.63
N THR A 244 -6.71 16.96 26.44
CA THR A 244 -6.58 17.77 25.22
C THR A 244 -7.89 18.52 24.98
N THR A 245 -7.93 19.78 25.37
CA THR A 245 -9.00 20.72 25.05
C THR A 245 -8.79 21.28 23.65
N GLU A 246 -9.53 20.80 22.63
CA GLU A 246 -9.66 21.51 21.36
C GLU A 246 -10.68 22.66 21.48
N ALA A 247 -10.18 23.87 21.43
CA ALA A 247 -11.04 25.08 21.35
C ALA A 247 -11.14 25.50 19.87
N GLU A 248 -12.35 25.46 19.32
CA GLU A 248 -12.64 26.03 18.00
C GLU A 248 -12.70 27.56 18.13
N THR A 249 -11.66 28.25 17.65
CA THR A 249 -11.49 29.69 17.76
C THR A 249 -11.85 30.34 16.44
N THR A 250 -12.95 31.08 16.37
CA THR A 250 -13.17 32.05 15.29
C THR A 250 -12.56 33.38 15.74
N ALA A 251 -11.45 33.78 15.12
CA ALA A 251 -10.86 35.10 15.35
C ALA A 251 -11.49 36.11 14.38
N GLU A 252 -12.13 37.13 14.91
CA GLU A 252 -12.56 38.29 14.17
C GLU A 252 -11.43 39.34 14.23
N GLU A 253 -10.85 39.64 13.08
CA GLU A 253 -9.73 40.54 12.92
C GLU A 253 -10.21 41.98 13.05
N THR A 254 -10.03 42.60 14.21
CA THR A 254 -10.25 44.05 14.37
C THR A 254 -8.92 44.75 14.06
N LYS A 255 -8.84 45.37 12.88
CA LYS A 255 -7.73 46.29 12.57
C LYS A 255 -7.74 47.48 13.53
N ALA A 256 -6.74 47.57 14.35
CA ALA A 256 -6.42 48.77 15.07
C ALA A 256 -5.75 49.79 14.13
N ASN A 257 -6.22 50.98 14.12
CA ASN A 257 -5.75 52.17 13.40
C ASN A 257 -4.48 52.72 14.08
#